data_dc76a9a102dc48188a9895bf948fec29
#
_entry.id   dc76a9a102dc48188a9895bf948fec29
#
_cell.length_a   1.000
_cell.length_b   1.000
_cell.length_c   1.000
_cell.angle_alpha   90.00
_cell.angle_beta   90.00
_cell.angle_gamma   90.00
#
_symmetry.space_group_name_H-M   'P 1'
#
loop_
_entity.id
_entity.type
_entity.pdbx_description
1 polymer ?
#
loop_
_entity_poly.entity_id
_entity_poly.type
_entity_poly.pdbx_seq_one_letter_code
_entity_poly.pdbx_strand_id
1 'polypeptide(L)'
;MLTDYHCHILPKMDDGSESVEMSIKMLEMMKLQGVDRIIATPHFYAHRERSVERFLERRRKCCESLMLKGPLITNILLGAEIAVEKDISDLDNIERLAIQGTKLILFELPYKAFSDWMIEEIENISSEHKLIPIIAHVHRYLPYYTKDDYEKVLKADAIFQVNAEAFGNFREFRFVKKLIKNEFPLVLGSDAHNV
;
A
#
# COMPACT_ATOMS: atom_id res chain seq x y z
N MET A 1 -17.24 -9.92 3.00
CA MET A 1 -16.50 -9.26 1.89
C MET A 1 -15.04 -9.16 2.32
N LEU A 2 -14.16 -9.86 1.61
CA LEU A 2 -12.71 -9.82 1.83
C LEU A 2 -12.11 -8.73 0.93
N THR A 3 -11.34 -7.80 1.53
CA THR A 3 -10.67 -6.72 0.80
C THR A 3 -9.16 -6.91 0.85
N ASP A 4 -8.52 -6.87 -0.30
CA ASP A 4 -7.07 -6.74 -0.44
C ASP A 4 -6.70 -5.25 -0.44
N TYR A 5 -5.97 -4.79 0.57
CA TYR A 5 -5.63 -3.38 0.76
C TYR A 5 -4.35 -2.95 0.07
N HIS A 6 -3.62 -3.88 -0.56
CA HIS A 6 -2.34 -3.59 -1.19
C HIS A 6 -2.08 -4.55 -2.35
N CYS A 7 -2.12 -4.04 -3.58
CA CYS A 7 -1.94 -4.87 -4.78
C CYS A 7 -1.49 -4.06 -6.00
N HIS A 8 -0.53 -4.60 -6.78
CA HIS A 8 0.06 -3.97 -7.97
C HIS A 8 -0.54 -4.55 -9.27
N ILE A 9 -1.87 -4.57 -9.35
CA ILE A 9 -2.60 -5.20 -10.46
C ILE A 9 -2.76 -4.33 -11.70
N LEU A 10 -2.44 -3.02 -11.63
CA LEU A 10 -2.64 -2.15 -12.79
C LEU A 10 -1.60 -2.42 -13.87
N PRO A 11 -2.02 -2.73 -15.13
CA PRO A 11 -1.09 -3.16 -16.14
C PRO A 11 -0.11 -2.04 -16.54
N LYS A 12 1.19 -2.33 -16.52
CA LYS A 12 2.26 -1.41 -16.93
C LYS A 12 2.29 -0.09 -16.16
N MET A 13 1.82 -0.09 -14.92
CA MET A 13 1.83 1.12 -14.10
C MET A 13 3.15 1.27 -13.33
N ASP A 14 3.66 0.17 -12.82
CA ASP A 14 4.88 0.03 -12.02
C ASP A 14 5.57 -1.33 -12.31
N ASP A 15 6.25 -1.92 -11.33
CA ASP A 15 6.90 -3.23 -11.41
C ASP A 15 5.97 -4.42 -11.11
N GLY A 16 4.67 -4.15 -10.95
CA GLY A 16 3.64 -5.16 -10.81
C GLY A 16 3.24 -5.80 -12.15
N SER A 17 1.96 -5.82 -12.46
CA SER A 17 1.44 -6.47 -13.66
C SER A 17 2.00 -5.88 -14.96
N GLU A 18 2.64 -6.72 -15.78
CA GLU A 18 3.24 -6.33 -17.05
C GLU A 18 2.23 -6.19 -18.22
N SER A 19 1.01 -6.70 -18.06
CA SER A 19 -0.02 -6.67 -19.12
C SER A 19 -1.43 -6.82 -18.57
N VAL A 20 -2.42 -6.44 -19.38
CA VAL A 20 -3.83 -6.63 -19.03
C VAL A 20 -4.16 -8.11 -18.81
N GLU A 21 -3.58 -9.00 -19.62
CA GLU A 21 -3.76 -10.44 -19.52
C GLU A 21 -3.21 -10.99 -18.19
N MET A 22 -2.07 -10.46 -17.73
CA MET A 22 -1.50 -10.80 -16.42
C MET A 22 -2.37 -10.28 -15.29
N SER A 23 -2.82 -9.03 -15.37
CA SER A 23 -3.76 -8.46 -14.39
C SER A 23 -5.02 -9.31 -14.25
N ILE A 24 -5.59 -9.79 -15.35
CA ILE A 24 -6.78 -10.65 -15.33
C ILE A 24 -6.49 -11.98 -14.61
N LYS A 25 -5.36 -12.62 -14.89
CA LYS A 25 -4.96 -13.85 -14.20
C LYS A 25 -4.79 -13.64 -12.70
N MET A 26 -4.15 -12.53 -12.31
CA MET A 26 -4.04 -12.14 -10.88
C MET A 26 -5.42 -12.01 -10.24
N LEU A 27 -6.35 -11.32 -10.90
CA LEU A 27 -7.73 -11.15 -10.42
C LEU A 27 -8.48 -12.47 -10.31
N GLU A 28 -8.30 -13.39 -11.27
CA GLU A 28 -8.87 -14.74 -11.24
C GLU A 28 -8.38 -15.54 -10.02
N MET A 29 -7.06 -15.50 -9.75
CA MET A 29 -6.48 -16.16 -8.59
C MET A 29 -6.98 -15.57 -7.27
N MET A 30 -7.04 -14.26 -7.16
CA MET A 30 -7.57 -13.56 -5.97
C MET A 30 -9.06 -13.92 -5.76
N LYS A 31 -9.84 -13.96 -6.84
CA LYS A 31 -11.25 -14.36 -6.77
C LYS A 31 -11.43 -15.80 -6.27
N LEU A 32 -10.59 -16.71 -6.70
CA LEU A 32 -10.58 -18.09 -6.21
C LEU A 32 -10.25 -18.19 -4.71
N GLN A 33 -9.46 -17.24 -4.20
CA GLN A 33 -9.14 -17.09 -2.77
C GLN A 33 -10.23 -16.35 -1.97
N GLY A 34 -11.33 -15.94 -2.61
CA GLY A 34 -12.45 -15.28 -1.97
C GLY A 34 -12.29 -13.76 -1.79
N VAL A 35 -11.32 -13.12 -2.49
CA VAL A 35 -11.20 -11.66 -2.49
C VAL A 35 -12.34 -11.05 -3.31
N ASP A 36 -13.07 -10.11 -2.70
CA ASP A 36 -14.23 -9.44 -3.31
C ASP A 36 -13.91 -8.02 -3.76
N ARG A 37 -12.93 -7.37 -3.11
CA ARG A 37 -12.51 -6.00 -3.38
C ARG A 37 -10.99 -5.92 -3.39
N ILE A 38 -10.45 -5.11 -4.28
CA ILE A 38 -9.00 -4.84 -4.38
C ILE A 38 -8.78 -3.34 -4.33
N ILE A 39 -7.79 -2.94 -3.55
CA ILE A 39 -7.22 -1.60 -3.62
C ILE A 39 -5.97 -1.68 -4.50
N ALA A 40 -6.06 -1.13 -5.69
CA ALA A 40 -4.90 -1.04 -6.59
C ALA A 40 -4.01 0.11 -6.12
N THR A 41 -2.82 -0.23 -5.66
CA THR A 41 -1.86 0.68 -5.01
C THR A 41 -0.52 0.70 -5.73
N PRO A 42 -0.46 1.11 -7.01
CA PRO A 42 0.81 1.20 -7.70
C PRO A 42 1.76 2.15 -6.98
N HIS A 43 3.07 1.87 -7.10
CA HIS A 43 4.12 2.70 -6.51
C HIS A 43 4.06 4.14 -6.97
N PHE A 44 4.19 5.05 -6.01
CA PHE A 44 4.41 6.48 -6.22
C PHE A 44 5.73 6.91 -5.60
N TYR A 45 6.68 7.31 -6.42
CA TYR A 45 7.98 7.86 -6.04
C TYR A 45 8.04 9.34 -6.42
N ALA A 46 8.04 10.25 -5.42
CA ALA A 46 8.01 11.69 -5.68
C ALA A 46 9.17 12.17 -6.55
N HIS A 47 10.38 11.62 -6.34
CA HIS A 47 11.58 11.96 -7.11
C HIS A 47 11.54 11.50 -8.59
N ARG A 48 10.63 10.57 -8.96
CA ARG A 48 10.49 10.05 -10.34
C ARG A 48 9.28 10.63 -11.05
N GLU A 49 8.23 10.91 -10.31
CA GLU A 49 6.99 11.46 -10.88
C GLU A 49 7.13 12.96 -11.13
N ARG A 50 6.54 13.44 -12.22
CA ARG A 50 6.59 14.88 -12.53
C ARG A 50 5.54 15.68 -11.77
N SER A 51 4.41 15.06 -11.45
CA SER A 51 3.35 15.59 -10.61
C SER A 51 2.37 14.48 -10.22
N VAL A 52 1.63 14.73 -9.13
CA VAL A 52 0.53 13.86 -8.68
C VAL A 52 -0.51 13.71 -9.79
N GLU A 53 -0.88 14.78 -10.50
CA GLU A 53 -1.89 14.75 -11.57
C GLU A 53 -1.52 13.79 -12.71
N ARG A 54 -0.25 13.79 -13.12
CA ARG A 54 0.21 12.87 -14.19
C ARG A 54 0.16 11.41 -13.75
N PHE A 55 0.55 11.15 -12.50
CA PHE A 55 0.42 9.82 -11.93
C PHE A 55 -1.05 9.37 -11.88
N LEU A 56 -1.95 10.22 -11.38
CA LEU A 56 -3.38 9.93 -11.29
C LEU A 56 -3.99 9.65 -12.66
N GLU A 57 -3.63 10.44 -13.66
CA GLU A 57 -4.12 10.24 -15.04
C GLU A 57 -3.61 8.93 -15.64
N ARG A 58 -2.34 8.58 -15.44
CA ARG A 58 -1.75 7.31 -15.87
C ARG A 58 -2.44 6.14 -15.16
N ARG A 59 -2.61 6.22 -13.83
CA ARG A 59 -3.31 5.23 -13.02
C ARG A 59 -4.74 4.99 -13.51
N ARG A 60 -5.48 6.06 -13.78
CA ARG A 60 -6.85 5.99 -14.31
C ARG A 60 -6.89 5.24 -15.65
N LYS A 61 -6.02 5.60 -16.61
CA LYS A 61 -5.93 4.95 -17.93
C LYS A 61 -5.59 3.46 -17.82
N CYS A 62 -4.67 3.08 -16.95
CA CYS A 62 -4.33 1.69 -16.71
C CYS A 62 -5.54 0.91 -16.17
N CYS A 63 -6.26 1.47 -15.20
CA CYS A 63 -7.48 0.86 -14.68
C CYS A 63 -8.57 0.71 -15.77
N GLU A 64 -8.81 1.75 -16.56
CA GLU A 64 -9.78 1.70 -17.66
C GLU A 64 -9.44 0.61 -18.67
N SER A 65 -8.15 0.46 -19.03
CA SER A 65 -7.70 -0.59 -19.95
C SER A 65 -7.97 -2.00 -19.42
N LEU A 66 -7.85 -2.19 -18.10
CA LEU A 66 -8.17 -3.45 -17.42
C LEU A 66 -9.68 -3.69 -17.42
N MET A 67 -10.47 -2.69 -17.05
CA MET A 67 -11.93 -2.80 -16.93
C MET A 67 -12.62 -3.09 -18.27
N LEU A 68 -12.07 -2.63 -19.39
CA LEU A 68 -12.56 -2.92 -20.73
C LEU A 68 -12.54 -4.42 -21.08
N LYS A 69 -11.72 -5.24 -20.42
CA LYS A 69 -11.65 -6.69 -20.60
C LYS A 69 -12.63 -7.47 -19.74
N GLY A 70 -13.44 -6.81 -18.90
CA GLY A 70 -14.48 -7.43 -18.08
C GLY A 70 -13.93 -8.38 -17.00
N PRO A 71 -13.08 -7.89 -16.08
CA PRO A 71 -12.49 -8.73 -15.05
C PRO A 71 -13.55 -9.30 -14.08
N LEU A 72 -13.26 -10.48 -13.49
CA LEU A 72 -14.14 -11.16 -12.53
C LEU A 72 -14.32 -10.38 -11.20
N ILE A 73 -13.33 -9.60 -10.80
CA ILE A 73 -13.42 -8.64 -9.69
C ILE A 73 -13.56 -7.26 -10.31
N THR A 74 -14.71 -6.65 -10.13
CA THR A 74 -15.00 -5.30 -10.65
C THR A 74 -14.96 -4.22 -9.56
N ASN A 75 -14.92 -4.62 -8.28
CA ASN A 75 -14.80 -3.71 -7.16
C ASN A 75 -13.33 -3.37 -6.90
N ILE A 76 -12.77 -2.56 -7.79
CA ILE A 76 -11.39 -2.08 -7.72
C ILE A 76 -11.43 -0.61 -7.32
N LEU A 77 -10.83 -0.27 -6.18
CA LEU A 77 -10.58 1.11 -5.77
C LEU A 77 -9.15 1.50 -6.09
N LEU A 78 -8.95 2.75 -6.46
CA LEU A 78 -7.62 3.27 -6.79
C LEU A 78 -7.00 3.95 -5.57
N GLY A 79 -5.79 3.56 -5.24
CA GLY A 79 -4.91 4.16 -4.26
C GLY A 79 -3.52 4.40 -4.85
N ALA A 80 -2.53 4.54 -4.00
CA ALA A 80 -1.12 4.52 -4.34
C ALA A 80 -0.35 3.99 -3.13
N GLU A 81 0.73 3.26 -3.37
CA GLU A 81 1.75 3.00 -2.37
C GLU A 81 2.81 4.10 -2.48
N ILE A 82 2.82 5.00 -1.50
CA ILE A 82 3.66 6.20 -1.51
C ILE A 82 4.96 5.88 -0.80
N ALA A 83 6.08 5.89 -1.52
CA ALA A 83 7.39 5.79 -0.91
C ALA A 83 7.66 7.03 -0.06
N VAL A 84 7.98 6.82 1.22
CA VAL A 84 8.30 7.91 2.14
C VAL A 84 9.70 8.44 1.81
N GLU A 85 9.74 9.68 1.32
CA GLU A 85 10.95 10.43 0.97
C GLU A 85 11.01 11.68 1.84
N LYS A 86 12.19 12.27 1.99
CA LYS A 86 12.31 13.56 2.70
C LYS A 86 11.54 14.64 1.92
N ASP A 87 10.92 15.52 2.67
CA ASP A 87 10.15 16.65 2.16
C ASP A 87 8.93 16.22 1.28
N ILE A 88 8.47 14.97 1.42
CA ILE A 88 7.30 14.49 0.66
C ILE A 88 6.01 15.17 1.16
N SER A 89 5.98 15.62 2.39
CA SER A 89 4.85 16.40 2.94
C SER A 89 4.65 17.74 2.25
N ASP A 90 5.69 18.28 1.61
CA ASP A 90 5.61 19.53 0.84
C ASP A 90 5.06 19.34 -0.58
N LEU A 91 4.74 18.09 -0.98
CA LEU A 91 4.27 17.79 -2.34
C LEU A 91 2.82 18.22 -2.53
N ASP A 92 2.59 19.12 -3.47
CA ASP A 92 1.25 19.60 -3.84
C ASP A 92 0.31 18.45 -4.21
N ASN A 93 -0.92 18.51 -3.69
CA ASN A 93 -1.99 17.55 -3.99
C ASN A 93 -1.73 16.09 -3.56
N ILE A 94 -0.82 15.86 -2.61
CA ILE A 94 -0.48 14.51 -2.13
C ILE A 94 -1.70 13.77 -1.56
N GLU A 95 -2.67 14.48 -0.99
CA GLU A 95 -3.90 13.93 -0.45
C GLU A 95 -4.76 13.19 -1.50
N ARG A 96 -4.57 13.51 -2.78
CA ARG A 96 -5.26 12.86 -3.90
C ARG A 96 -4.75 11.45 -4.19
N LEU A 97 -3.65 11.05 -3.57
CA LEU A 97 -3.12 9.68 -3.61
C LEU A 97 -3.85 8.75 -2.64
N ALA A 98 -4.69 9.28 -1.75
CA ALA A 98 -5.52 8.49 -0.85
C ALA A 98 -6.42 7.49 -1.61
N ILE A 99 -6.79 6.41 -0.94
CA ILE A 99 -7.67 5.38 -1.49
C ILE A 99 -9.02 6.00 -1.83
N GLN A 100 -9.44 5.81 -3.05
CA GLN A 100 -10.65 6.39 -3.64
C GLN A 100 -11.87 6.24 -2.73
N GLY A 101 -12.52 7.36 -2.43
CA GLY A 101 -13.73 7.40 -1.62
C GLY A 101 -13.51 7.18 -0.11
N THR A 102 -12.26 7.23 0.35
CA THR A 102 -11.89 7.08 1.76
C THR A 102 -10.96 8.20 2.23
N LYS A 103 -10.58 8.15 3.51
CA LYS A 103 -9.48 8.97 4.07
C LYS A 103 -8.18 8.16 4.27
N LEU A 104 -8.13 6.94 3.78
CA LEU A 104 -6.98 6.06 3.95
C LEU A 104 -5.90 6.37 2.92
N ILE A 105 -4.64 6.42 3.34
CA ILE A 105 -3.49 6.65 2.47
C ILE A 105 -2.36 5.68 2.85
N LEU A 106 -1.77 5.00 1.85
CA LEU A 106 -0.79 3.93 2.07
C LEU A 106 0.62 4.45 1.85
N PHE A 107 1.49 4.25 2.84
CA PHE A 107 2.90 4.66 2.84
C PHE A 107 3.84 3.48 2.97
N GLU A 108 4.86 3.43 2.12
CA GLU A 108 5.99 2.52 2.22
C GLU A 108 7.17 3.22 2.89
N LEU A 109 7.63 2.68 4.03
CA LEU A 109 8.85 3.17 4.68
C LEU A 109 10.10 2.68 3.93
N PRO A 110 11.19 3.46 3.95
CA PRO A 110 12.44 3.05 3.30
C PRO A 110 13.05 1.78 3.92
N TYR A 111 13.53 0.84 3.08
CA TYR A 111 14.27 -0.36 3.49
C TYR A 111 15.71 -0.02 3.91
N LYS A 112 15.86 0.78 4.96
CA LYS A 112 17.14 1.20 5.55
C LYS A 112 16.96 1.43 7.04
N ALA A 113 18.05 1.76 7.75
CA ALA A 113 17.97 2.12 9.17
C ALA A 113 16.91 3.22 9.39
N PHE A 114 16.12 3.05 10.44
CA PHE A 114 15.06 3.97 10.82
C PHE A 114 15.60 5.36 11.14
N SER A 115 14.80 6.37 10.86
CA SER A 115 15.02 7.75 11.28
C SER A 115 13.68 8.41 11.54
N ASP A 116 13.59 9.24 12.57
CA ASP A 116 12.33 9.83 13.05
C ASP A 116 11.60 10.64 11.95
N TRP A 117 12.33 11.29 11.04
CA TRP A 117 11.75 12.02 9.92
C TRP A 117 10.78 11.17 9.06
N MET A 118 10.96 9.82 9.02
CA MET A 118 10.09 8.94 8.23
C MET A 118 8.65 8.95 8.75
N ILE A 119 8.49 9.02 10.07
CA ILE A 119 7.16 9.11 10.71
C ILE A 119 6.68 10.55 10.70
N GLU A 120 7.57 11.53 10.91
CA GLU A 120 7.24 12.95 10.86
C GLU A 120 6.59 13.34 9.52
N GLU A 121 7.11 12.86 8.39
CA GLU A 121 6.52 13.09 7.06
C GLU A 121 5.09 12.53 6.96
N ILE A 122 4.87 11.31 7.45
CA ILE A 122 3.54 10.67 7.47
C ILE A 122 2.57 11.46 8.36
N GLU A 123 3.02 11.86 9.55
CA GLU A 123 2.21 12.62 10.52
C GLU A 123 1.86 14.01 9.97
N ASN A 124 2.80 14.69 9.31
CA ASN A 124 2.57 15.99 8.66
C ASN A 124 1.46 15.87 7.61
N ILE A 125 1.58 14.93 6.64
CA ILE A 125 0.57 14.71 5.61
C ILE A 125 -0.78 14.37 6.23
N SER A 126 -0.78 13.46 7.21
CA SER A 126 -2.00 12.96 7.82
C SER A 126 -2.74 14.04 8.60
N SER A 127 -2.02 14.87 9.36
CA SER A 127 -2.60 15.95 10.15
C SER A 127 -3.11 17.09 9.26
N GLU A 128 -2.33 17.51 8.28
CA GLU A 128 -2.70 18.61 7.37
C GLU A 128 -3.96 18.28 6.56
N HIS A 129 -4.02 17.07 5.99
CA HIS A 129 -5.11 16.66 5.11
C HIS A 129 -6.20 15.85 5.82
N LYS A 130 -6.09 15.62 7.14
CA LYS A 130 -7.03 14.80 7.94
C LYS A 130 -7.21 13.40 7.36
N LEU A 131 -6.10 12.78 6.95
CA LEU A 131 -6.01 11.43 6.42
C LEU A 131 -5.63 10.44 7.53
N ILE A 132 -5.93 9.18 7.28
CA ILE A 132 -5.59 8.06 8.15
C ILE A 132 -4.49 7.26 7.45
N PRO A 133 -3.25 7.29 7.95
CA PRO A 133 -2.15 6.59 7.32
C PRO A 133 -2.26 5.07 7.50
N ILE A 134 -1.89 4.34 6.45
CA ILE A 134 -1.61 2.91 6.50
C ILE A 134 -0.12 2.74 6.25
N ILE A 135 0.59 2.06 7.13
CA ILE A 135 2.00 1.70 6.92
C ILE A 135 2.04 0.33 6.26
N ALA A 136 2.55 0.29 5.03
CA ALA A 136 2.62 -0.90 4.19
C ALA A 136 3.54 -1.98 4.80
N HIS A 137 3.18 -3.24 4.59
CA HIS A 137 3.93 -4.47 4.93
C HIS A 137 4.88 -4.33 6.13
N VAL A 138 4.34 -3.84 7.25
CA VAL A 138 5.13 -3.46 8.45
C VAL A 138 6.08 -4.57 8.95
N HIS A 139 5.79 -5.84 8.66
CA HIS A 139 6.62 -7.00 8.99
C HIS A 139 7.94 -7.06 8.19
N ARG A 140 8.00 -6.47 6.98
CA ARG A 140 9.18 -6.48 6.11
C ARG A 140 10.32 -5.61 6.62
N TYR A 141 10.06 -4.70 7.54
CA TYR A 141 11.11 -3.85 8.12
C TYR A 141 11.91 -4.54 9.24
N LEU A 142 11.55 -5.77 9.65
CA LEU A 142 12.25 -6.54 10.70
C LEU A 142 13.78 -6.70 10.51
N PRO A 143 14.32 -6.76 9.29
CA PRO A 143 15.78 -6.79 9.09
C PRO A 143 16.47 -5.43 9.28
N TYR A 144 15.72 -4.33 9.18
CA TYR A 144 16.26 -2.97 9.11
C TYR A 144 16.09 -2.18 10.41
N TYR A 145 15.04 -2.48 11.18
CA TYR A 145 14.63 -1.73 12.36
C TYR A 145 14.95 -2.49 13.65
N THR A 146 15.47 -1.75 14.62
CA THR A 146 15.65 -2.25 15.98
C THR A 146 14.30 -2.36 16.69
N LYS A 147 14.31 -2.94 17.89
CA LYS A 147 13.09 -3.00 18.72
C LYS A 147 12.59 -1.60 19.10
N ASP A 148 13.51 -0.69 19.41
CA ASP A 148 13.17 0.68 19.80
C ASP A 148 12.61 1.48 18.61
N ASP A 149 13.14 1.24 17.39
CA ASP A 149 12.59 1.82 16.15
C ASP A 149 11.14 1.37 15.94
N TYR A 150 10.87 0.06 16.11
CA TYR A 150 9.50 -0.45 16.01
C TYR A 150 8.57 0.13 17.07
N GLU A 151 9.05 0.40 18.29
CA GLU A 151 8.24 1.07 19.31
C GLU A 151 7.84 2.48 18.88
N LYS A 152 8.69 3.19 18.13
CA LYS A 152 8.37 4.49 17.53
C LYS A 152 7.35 4.36 16.41
N VAL A 153 7.60 3.46 15.43
CA VAL A 153 6.68 3.21 14.32
C VAL A 153 5.28 2.82 14.82
N LEU A 154 5.21 1.93 15.81
CA LEU A 154 3.95 1.44 16.36
C LEU A 154 3.22 2.45 17.27
N LYS A 155 3.86 3.57 17.64
CA LYS A 155 3.20 4.70 18.33
C LYS A 155 2.53 5.68 17.39
N ALA A 156 2.86 5.63 16.10
CA ALA A 156 2.18 6.45 15.10
C ALA A 156 0.67 6.15 15.10
N ASP A 157 -0.15 7.17 14.95
CA ASP A 157 -1.61 7.02 14.77
C ASP A 157 -1.90 6.51 13.35
N ALA A 158 -1.64 5.23 13.15
CA ALA A 158 -1.68 4.57 11.84
C ALA A 158 -2.31 3.19 11.91
N ILE A 159 -2.83 2.74 10.78
CA ILE A 159 -3.19 1.35 10.52
C ILE A 159 -1.94 0.63 9.97
N PHE A 160 -1.70 -0.62 10.35
CA PHE A 160 -0.56 -1.38 9.88
C PHE A 160 -1.01 -2.45 8.88
N GLN A 161 -0.47 -2.39 7.67
CA GLN A 161 -0.78 -3.40 6.68
C GLN A 161 0.24 -4.54 6.78
N VAL A 162 -0.25 -5.77 6.72
CA VAL A 162 0.55 -7.00 6.69
C VAL A 162 0.18 -7.82 5.46
N ASN A 163 1.18 -8.48 4.87
CA ASN A 163 0.95 -9.37 3.74
C ASN A 163 0.58 -10.78 4.23
N ALA A 164 -0.20 -11.49 3.41
CA ALA A 164 -0.53 -12.88 3.68
C ALA A 164 0.71 -13.79 3.79
N GLU A 165 1.79 -13.47 3.06
CA GLU A 165 3.06 -14.20 3.11
C GLU A 165 3.72 -14.22 4.49
N ALA A 166 3.49 -13.19 5.32
CA ALA A 166 4.02 -13.11 6.69
C ALA A 166 3.61 -14.31 7.57
N PHE A 167 2.51 -14.97 7.24
CA PHE A 167 2.05 -16.15 7.96
C PHE A 167 2.83 -17.42 7.60
N GLY A 168 3.58 -17.42 6.50
CA GLY A 168 4.49 -18.51 6.10
C GLY A 168 5.90 -18.43 6.70
N ASN A 169 6.28 -17.27 7.27
CA ASN A 169 7.60 -17.03 7.87
C ASN A 169 7.49 -16.97 9.40
N PHE A 170 8.20 -17.84 10.12
CA PHE A 170 8.10 -17.94 11.59
C PHE A 170 8.39 -16.61 12.32
N ARG A 171 9.40 -15.85 11.88
CA ARG A 171 9.79 -14.58 12.52
C ARG A 171 8.71 -13.52 12.30
N GLU A 172 8.24 -13.40 11.06
CA GLU A 172 7.20 -12.44 10.67
C GLU A 172 5.86 -12.78 11.29
N PHE A 173 5.47 -14.07 11.25
CA PHE A 173 4.26 -14.55 11.91
C PHE A 173 4.26 -14.24 13.42
N ARG A 174 5.38 -14.47 14.09
CA ARG A 174 5.51 -14.14 15.52
C ARG A 174 5.32 -12.64 15.77
N PHE A 175 5.83 -11.80 14.89
CA PHE A 175 5.66 -10.35 14.96
C PHE A 175 4.20 -9.97 14.73
N VAL A 176 3.57 -10.43 13.64
CA VAL A 176 2.15 -10.17 13.33
C VAL A 176 1.25 -10.66 14.46
N LYS A 177 1.50 -11.86 15.01
CA LYS A 177 0.77 -12.38 16.17
C LYS A 177 0.87 -11.45 17.39
N LYS A 178 2.03 -10.81 17.60
CA LYS A 178 2.20 -9.83 18.67
C LYS A 178 1.36 -8.57 18.41
N LEU A 179 1.29 -8.09 17.17
CA LEU A 179 0.44 -6.95 16.80
C LEU A 179 -1.04 -7.27 17.07
N ILE A 180 -1.51 -8.43 16.62
CA ILE A 180 -2.89 -8.89 16.86
C ILE A 180 -3.19 -8.97 18.36
N LYS A 181 -2.29 -9.59 19.15
CA LYS A 181 -2.47 -9.74 20.61
C LYS A 181 -2.54 -8.39 21.34
N ASN A 182 -1.86 -7.37 20.84
CA ASN A 182 -1.86 -6.03 21.43
C ASN A 182 -2.91 -5.11 20.76
N GLU A 183 -3.83 -5.68 19.97
CA GLU A 183 -4.97 -4.99 19.37
C GLU A 183 -4.61 -3.81 18.48
N PHE A 184 -3.43 -3.86 17.82
CA PHE A 184 -3.07 -2.86 16.82
C PHE A 184 -4.06 -2.89 15.65
N PRO A 185 -4.43 -1.73 15.08
CA PRO A 185 -5.28 -1.69 13.89
C PRO A 185 -4.54 -2.29 12.69
N LEU A 186 -5.07 -3.38 12.13
CA LEU A 186 -4.44 -4.11 11.04
C LEU A 186 -5.35 -4.24 9.83
N VAL A 187 -4.74 -4.20 8.66
CA VAL A 187 -5.38 -4.60 7.38
C VAL A 187 -4.50 -5.61 6.65
N LEU A 188 -5.13 -6.47 5.85
CA LEU A 188 -4.43 -7.45 5.02
C LEU A 188 -4.24 -6.89 3.61
N GLY A 189 -3.11 -7.21 3.01
CA GLY A 189 -2.84 -7.01 1.60
C GLY A 189 -2.08 -8.20 1.02
N SER A 190 -2.14 -8.37 -0.27
CA SER A 190 -1.32 -9.38 -0.95
C SER A 190 0.05 -8.83 -1.31
N ASP A 191 0.11 -7.55 -1.65
CA ASP A 191 1.27 -6.93 -2.29
C ASP A 191 1.71 -7.72 -3.54
N ALA A 192 0.70 -8.25 -4.25
CA ALA A 192 0.93 -9.10 -5.40
C ALA A 192 1.38 -8.29 -6.61
N HIS A 193 2.51 -8.71 -7.20
CA HIS A 193 3.11 -8.12 -8.40
C HIS A 193 2.97 -9.00 -9.64
N ASN A 194 2.70 -10.29 -9.46
CA ASN A 194 2.57 -11.28 -10.52
C ASN A 194 1.65 -12.45 -10.10
N VAL A 195 1.53 -13.44 -10.99
CA VAL A 195 0.75 -14.68 -10.82
C VAL A 195 1.54 -15.72 -10.07
#